data_f8b46f4fd979f719d428bc3b04dc50ed
#
_entry.id   f8b46f4fd979f719d428bc3b04dc50ed
#
_cell.length_a   1.000
_cell.length_b   1.000
_cell.length_c   1.000
_cell.angle_alpha   90.00
_cell.angle_beta   90.00
_cell.angle_gamma   90.00
#
_symmetry.space_group_name_H-M   'P 1'
#
loop_
_entity.id
_entity.type
_entity.pdbx_description
1 polymer ?
#
loop_
_entity_poly.entity_id
_entity_poly.type
_entity_poly.pdbx_seq_one_letter_code
_entity_poly.pdbx_strand_id
1 'polypeptide(L)'
;MSPTTTPAQLPPTLPSLATAYRALVVGATGAIGAALVAQLQADPRCAAVCALSRRSNPAIDFAAPDSIAAAAQALRAQGPWHLIVVATGMLTGPTSGPEKRLAELNATHMAASFATNTIGPALVLAHFAPLLAKGERSLLAVLSAKVGSIGDNRLGGWYSYRASKAALNMLLKTAAIEVARTHPQAVLAALHPGTVNSALSAPFRGAEIGRPPTEAARDLLAVLDTLQPADSGGFWAYDGQRLPW
;
A
#
# COMPACT_ATOMS: atom_id res chain seq x y z
N MET A 1 37.50 -7.55 -21.55
CA MET A 1 36.03 -7.71 -21.47
C MET A 1 35.51 -6.47 -20.84
N SER A 2 34.90 -5.56 -21.59
CA SER A 2 34.29 -4.34 -21.06
C SER A 2 33.00 -4.71 -20.32
N PRO A 3 32.71 -4.12 -19.15
CA PRO A 3 31.46 -4.35 -18.46
C PRO A 3 30.31 -3.78 -19.30
N THR A 4 29.38 -4.61 -19.67
CA THR A 4 28.11 -4.21 -20.28
C THR A 4 27.31 -3.43 -19.23
N THR A 5 27.31 -2.11 -19.35
CA THR A 5 26.47 -1.23 -18.54
C THR A 5 25.01 -1.50 -18.93
N THR A 6 24.27 -2.17 -18.06
CA THR A 6 22.82 -2.31 -18.23
C THR A 6 22.23 -0.89 -18.27
N PRO A 7 21.45 -0.50 -19.29
CA PRO A 7 20.87 0.82 -19.35
C PRO A 7 20.00 1.03 -18.12
N ALA A 8 20.19 2.17 -17.45
CA ALA A 8 19.36 2.57 -16.32
C ALA A 8 17.89 2.61 -16.79
N GLN A 9 17.08 1.74 -16.24
CA GLN A 9 15.64 1.72 -16.51
C GLN A 9 15.04 3.04 -16.06
N LEU A 10 14.45 3.79 -16.99
CA LEU A 10 13.73 5.00 -16.66
C LEU A 10 12.64 4.69 -15.61
N PRO A 11 12.44 5.58 -14.63
CA PRO A 11 11.39 5.40 -13.65
C PRO A 11 10.02 5.31 -14.33
N PRO A 12 9.09 4.53 -13.79
CA PRO A 12 7.75 4.46 -14.35
C PRO A 12 7.10 5.83 -14.23
N THR A 13 6.68 6.35 -15.34
CA THR A 13 5.79 7.51 -15.36
C THR A 13 4.36 7.04 -15.13
N LEU A 14 3.53 7.87 -14.51
CA LEU A 14 2.10 7.63 -14.34
C LEU A 14 1.32 8.48 -15.36
N PRO A 15 1.34 8.13 -16.66
CA PRO A 15 0.73 8.93 -17.71
C PRO A 15 -0.79 9.11 -17.56
N SER A 16 -1.45 8.24 -16.80
CA SER A 16 -2.87 8.35 -16.51
C SER A 16 -3.22 9.49 -15.54
N LEU A 17 -2.25 10.00 -14.79
CA LEU A 17 -2.43 11.16 -13.91
C LEU A 17 -2.13 12.46 -14.66
N ALA A 18 -2.65 13.57 -14.15
CA ALA A 18 -2.36 14.90 -14.64
C ALA A 18 -0.86 15.22 -14.61
N THR A 19 -0.37 16.09 -15.49
CA THR A 19 0.97 16.65 -15.38
C THR A 19 1.06 17.47 -14.09
N ALA A 20 2.19 17.37 -13.38
CA ALA A 20 2.43 17.98 -12.07
C ALA A 20 1.54 17.34 -10.95
N TYR A 21 1.26 16.03 -11.07
CA TYR A 21 0.56 15.31 -10.01
C TYR A 21 1.32 15.34 -8.69
N ARG A 22 0.60 15.18 -7.58
CA ARG A 22 1.16 15.11 -6.22
C ARG A 22 0.91 13.75 -5.62
N ALA A 23 1.94 13.19 -5.01
CA ALA A 23 1.92 11.85 -4.43
C ALA A 23 2.17 11.86 -2.92
N LEU A 24 1.53 10.95 -2.20
CA LEU A 24 1.68 10.73 -0.77
C LEU A 24 1.89 9.25 -0.49
N VAL A 25 2.93 8.93 0.30
CA VAL A 25 3.26 7.55 0.67
C VAL A 25 3.29 7.43 2.19
N VAL A 26 2.36 6.65 2.75
CA VAL A 26 2.34 6.28 4.18
C VAL A 26 3.12 4.99 4.37
N GLY A 27 4.04 4.96 5.35
CA GLY A 27 4.97 3.85 5.52
C GLY A 27 6.24 4.00 4.68
N ALA A 28 6.62 5.24 4.40
CA ALA A 28 7.73 5.62 3.52
C ALA A 28 9.13 5.11 3.96
N THR A 29 9.28 4.65 5.19
CA THR A 29 10.55 4.07 5.70
C THR A 29 10.66 2.56 5.53
N GLY A 30 9.58 1.88 5.13
CA GLY A 30 9.59 0.45 4.77
C GLY A 30 10.24 0.23 3.40
N ALA A 31 10.67 -1.02 3.12
CA ALA A 31 11.38 -1.35 1.88
C ALA A 31 10.61 -0.92 0.61
N ILE A 32 9.33 -1.29 0.51
CA ILE A 32 8.49 -0.91 -0.64
C ILE A 32 8.17 0.58 -0.60
N GLY A 33 7.82 1.13 0.58
CA GLY A 33 7.50 2.55 0.72
C GLY A 33 8.64 3.47 0.32
N ALA A 34 9.87 3.16 0.73
CA ALA A 34 11.06 3.91 0.35
C ALA A 34 11.34 3.82 -1.18
N ALA A 35 11.14 2.64 -1.76
CA ALA A 35 11.30 2.44 -3.19
C ALA A 35 10.23 3.22 -4.00
N LEU A 36 8.97 3.24 -3.52
CA LEU A 36 7.91 4.07 -4.12
C LEU A 36 8.27 5.55 -4.08
N VAL A 37 8.71 6.05 -2.91
CA VAL A 37 9.12 7.46 -2.76
C VAL A 37 10.24 7.80 -3.74
N ALA A 38 11.28 6.96 -3.83
CA ALA A 38 12.41 7.20 -4.74
C ALA A 38 11.98 7.25 -6.21
N GLN A 39 11.09 6.36 -6.64
CA GLN A 39 10.60 6.35 -8.02
C GLN A 39 9.70 7.54 -8.34
N LEU A 40 8.82 7.91 -7.41
CA LEU A 40 7.95 9.07 -7.57
C LEU A 40 8.74 10.39 -7.60
N GLN A 41 9.81 10.49 -6.80
CA GLN A 41 10.72 11.65 -6.82
C GLN A 41 11.53 11.74 -8.12
N ALA A 42 11.81 10.60 -8.75
CA ALA A 42 12.51 10.54 -10.03
C ALA A 42 11.58 10.78 -11.25
N ASP A 43 10.27 10.73 -11.07
CA ASP A 43 9.30 11.00 -12.14
C ASP A 43 9.18 12.52 -12.39
N PRO A 44 9.60 13.04 -13.58
CA PRO A 44 9.52 14.45 -13.88
C PRO A 44 8.08 15.00 -13.92
N ARG A 45 7.08 14.14 -13.98
CA ARG A 45 5.66 14.52 -13.94
C ARG A 45 5.13 14.69 -12.52
N CYS A 46 5.85 14.22 -11.51
CA CYS A 46 5.47 14.35 -10.11
C CYS A 46 5.98 15.68 -9.54
N ALA A 47 5.06 16.58 -9.23
CA ALA A 47 5.44 17.90 -8.69
C ALA A 47 5.86 17.85 -7.22
N ALA A 48 5.34 16.89 -6.44
CA ALA A 48 5.66 16.76 -5.03
C ALA A 48 5.40 15.34 -4.53
N VAL A 49 6.29 14.85 -3.67
CA VAL A 49 6.14 13.59 -2.94
C VAL A 49 6.16 13.86 -1.45
N CYS A 50 5.07 13.54 -0.75
CA CYS A 50 5.00 13.57 0.70
C CYS A 50 5.24 12.17 1.27
N ALA A 51 6.35 12.00 1.98
CA ALA A 51 6.77 10.72 2.59
C ALA A 51 6.41 10.70 4.07
N LEU A 52 5.40 9.90 4.47
CA LEU A 52 4.87 9.84 5.81
C LEU A 52 5.33 8.59 6.56
N SER A 53 5.73 8.79 7.80
CA SER A 53 6.17 7.75 8.73
C SER A 53 6.01 8.25 10.18
N ARG A 54 6.37 7.41 11.14
CA ARG A 54 6.44 7.81 12.56
C ARG A 54 7.50 8.91 12.85
N ARG A 55 8.42 9.17 11.93
CA ARG A 55 9.52 10.14 12.07
C ARG A 55 9.38 11.34 11.12
N SER A 56 8.35 11.38 10.28
CA SER A 56 8.09 12.52 9.40
C SER A 56 7.42 13.68 10.16
N ASN A 57 7.35 14.82 9.52
CA ASN A 57 6.56 15.97 9.98
C ASN A 57 5.59 16.38 8.85
N PRO A 58 4.26 16.19 9.02
CA PRO A 58 3.60 15.54 10.15
C PRO A 58 3.95 14.06 10.28
N ALA A 59 3.91 13.52 11.52
CA ALA A 59 4.10 12.10 11.78
C ALA A 59 2.79 11.34 11.64
N ILE A 60 2.88 10.05 11.26
CA ILE A 60 1.77 9.09 11.34
C ILE A 60 2.22 7.89 12.16
N ASP A 61 1.52 7.63 13.26
CA ASP A 61 1.71 6.47 14.11
C ASP A 61 0.38 5.76 14.34
N PHE A 62 0.27 4.50 13.93
CA PHE A 62 -0.93 3.70 14.10
C PHE A 62 -1.18 3.29 15.58
N ALA A 63 -0.17 3.44 16.45
CA ALA A 63 -0.34 3.32 17.90
C ALA A 63 -0.94 4.59 18.53
N ALA A 64 -0.93 5.71 17.81
CA ALA A 64 -1.53 6.98 18.20
C ALA A 64 -2.50 7.45 17.09
N PRO A 65 -3.72 6.91 17.00
CA PRO A 65 -4.64 7.12 15.88
C PRO A 65 -4.93 8.60 15.56
N ASP A 66 -4.95 9.47 16.55
CA ASP A 66 -5.14 10.92 16.37
C ASP A 66 -4.06 11.55 15.48
N SER A 67 -2.87 10.96 15.44
CA SER A 67 -1.79 11.41 14.53
C SER A 67 -2.18 11.32 13.06
N ILE A 68 -3.04 10.39 12.68
CA ILE A 68 -3.52 10.19 11.31
C ILE A 68 -4.41 11.36 10.89
N ALA A 69 -5.37 11.73 11.76
CA ALA A 69 -6.27 12.85 11.52
C ALA A 69 -5.49 14.19 11.49
N ALA A 70 -4.55 14.38 12.43
CA ALA A 70 -3.70 15.55 12.47
C ALA A 70 -2.82 15.70 11.23
N ALA A 71 -2.22 14.60 10.76
CA ALA A 71 -1.42 14.60 9.52
C ALA A 71 -2.27 14.95 8.30
N ALA A 72 -3.46 14.38 8.17
CA ALA A 72 -4.37 14.69 7.08
C ALA A 72 -4.79 16.16 7.08
N GLN A 73 -5.07 16.73 8.26
CA GLN A 73 -5.40 18.15 8.40
C GLN A 73 -4.23 19.05 8.00
N ALA A 74 -3.00 18.74 8.44
CA ALA A 74 -1.81 19.50 8.11
C ALA A 74 -1.48 19.49 6.60
N LEU A 75 -1.84 18.40 5.90
CA LEU A 75 -1.56 18.21 4.48
C LEU A 75 -2.70 18.67 3.56
N ARG A 76 -3.84 19.08 4.10
CA ARG A 76 -5.00 19.52 3.32
C ARG A 76 -4.68 20.68 2.38
N ALA A 77 -3.96 21.69 2.85
CA ALA A 77 -3.59 22.85 2.06
C ALA A 77 -2.52 22.57 0.98
N GLN A 78 -1.85 21.42 1.08
CA GLN A 78 -0.84 21.01 0.11
C GLN A 78 -1.44 20.16 -1.03
N GLY A 79 -2.72 19.80 -0.96
CA GLY A 79 -3.42 19.06 -2.00
C GLY A 79 -3.82 19.93 -3.20
N PRO A 80 -4.62 19.41 -4.12
CA PRO A 80 -5.16 18.04 -4.08
C PRO A 80 -4.08 16.97 -4.27
N TRP A 81 -4.35 15.75 -3.77
CA TRP A 81 -3.46 14.60 -3.92
C TRP A 81 -3.98 13.69 -5.04
N HIS A 82 -3.11 13.31 -5.97
CA HIS A 82 -3.48 12.49 -7.14
C HIS A 82 -3.11 11.03 -6.93
N LEU A 83 -2.10 10.77 -6.10
CA LEU A 83 -1.72 9.41 -5.71
C LEU A 83 -1.51 9.34 -4.19
N ILE A 84 -2.16 8.39 -3.55
CA ILE A 84 -1.94 8.07 -2.14
C ILE A 84 -1.66 6.57 -2.04
N VAL A 85 -0.51 6.18 -1.46
CA VAL A 85 -0.16 4.78 -1.25
C VAL A 85 0.07 4.50 0.23
N VAL A 86 -0.65 3.51 0.77
CA VAL A 86 -0.45 3.00 2.13
C VAL A 86 0.40 1.74 2.07
N ALA A 87 1.70 1.89 2.37
CA ALA A 87 2.72 0.84 2.26
C ALA A 87 3.12 0.25 3.62
N THR A 88 2.20 0.22 4.57
CA THR A 88 2.42 -0.34 5.91
C THR A 88 2.05 -1.82 5.98
N GLY A 89 2.68 -2.54 6.90
CA GLY A 89 2.34 -3.94 7.17
C GLY A 89 3.17 -4.55 8.29
N MET A 90 2.59 -5.56 8.95
CA MET A 90 3.21 -6.38 9.98
C MET A 90 2.83 -7.84 9.73
N LEU A 91 3.82 -8.74 9.79
CA LEU A 91 3.62 -10.19 9.66
C LEU A 91 4.00 -10.92 10.95
N THR A 92 5.08 -10.48 11.59
CA THR A 92 5.56 -11.03 12.86
C THR A 92 5.22 -10.09 14.00
N GLY A 93 4.77 -10.64 15.12
CA GLY A 93 4.61 -9.89 16.35
C GLY A 93 5.94 -9.67 17.09
N PRO A 94 5.91 -8.91 18.19
CA PRO A 94 7.11 -8.65 19.00
C PRO A 94 7.79 -9.92 19.55
N THR A 95 7.00 -10.95 19.83
CA THR A 95 7.44 -12.18 20.52
C THR A 95 7.16 -13.47 19.74
N SER A 96 6.45 -13.40 18.62
CA SER A 96 6.01 -14.58 17.88
C SER A 96 5.95 -14.33 16.38
N GLY A 97 6.25 -15.38 15.59
CA GLY A 97 5.95 -15.40 14.15
C GLY A 97 4.46 -15.60 13.88
N PRO A 98 4.06 -15.61 12.60
CA PRO A 98 2.68 -15.89 12.22
C PRO A 98 2.31 -17.34 12.56
N GLU A 99 1.10 -17.54 13.01
CA GLU A 99 0.59 -18.82 13.52
C GLU A 99 0.54 -19.87 12.40
N LYS A 100 1.05 -21.07 12.66
CA LYS A 100 1.01 -22.22 11.75
C LYS A 100 -0.18 -23.14 12.02
N ARG A 101 -0.67 -23.15 13.26
CA ARG A 101 -1.77 -24.01 13.73
C ARG A 101 -2.79 -23.20 14.50
N LEU A 102 -4.03 -23.68 14.52
CA LEU A 102 -5.13 -23.03 15.23
C LEU A 102 -4.84 -22.82 16.73
N ALA A 103 -4.17 -23.80 17.35
CA ALA A 103 -3.77 -23.76 18.76
C ALA A 103 -2.72 -22.67 19.09
N GLU A 104 -2.11 -22.05 18.10
CA GLU A 104 -1.13 -20.97 18.28
C GLU A 104 -1.80 -19.57 18.25
N LEU A 105 -3.11 -19.50 18.04
CA LEU A 105 -3.82 -18.24 18.08
C LEU A 105 -3.63 -17.52 19.41
N ASN A 106 -3.25 -16.24 19.31
CA ASN A 106 -2.99 -15.40 20.46
C ASN A 106 -3.68 -14.04 20.26
N ALA A 107 -4.53 -13.66 21.21
CA ALA A 107 -5.34 -12.43 21.13
C ALA A 107 -4.47 -11.17 20.98
N THR A 108 -3.33 -11.10 21.69
CA THR A 108 -2.42 -9.94 21.64
C THR A 108 -1.78 -9.82 20.26
N HIS A 109 -1.30 -10.93 19.67
CA HIS A 109 -0.73 -10.93 18.33
C HIS A 109 -1.79 -10.56 17.28
N MET A 110 -2.99 -11.14 17.40
CA MET A 110 -4.10 -10.82 16.51
C MET A 110 -4.46 -9.34 16.58
N ALA A 111 -4.62 -8.78 17.78
CA ALA A 111 -4.92 -7.36 17.98
C ALA A 111 -3.84 -6.45 17.34
N ALA A 112 -2.56 -6.76 17.53
CA ALA A 112 -1.45 -6.02 16.92
C ALA A 112 -1.46 -6.11 15.39
N SER A 113 -1.75 -7.30 14.85
CA SER A 113 -1.89 -7.52 13.39
C SER A 113 -3.04 -6.69 12.82
N PHE A 114 -4.20 -6.68 13.48
CA PHE A 114 -5.34 -5.86 13.05
C PHE A 114 -5.07 -4.37 13.20
N ALA A 115 -4.44 -3.93 14.29
CA ALA A 115 -4.07 -2.52 14.48
C ALA A 115 -3.21 -2.01 13.32
N THR A 116 -2.19 -2.78 12.91
CA THR A 116 -1.23 -2.35 11.88
C THR A 116 -1.72 -2.59 10.45
N ASN A 117 -2.35 -3.75 10.19
CA ASN A 117 -2.69 -4.14 8.83
C ASN A 117 -4.09 -3.73 8.40
N THR A 118 -4.99 -3.39 9.35
CA THR A 118 -6.40 -3.14 9.08
C THR A 118 -6.83 -1.77 9.60
N ILE A 119 -6.76 -1.54 10.92
CA ILE A 119 -7.31 -0.35 11.58
C ILE A 119 -6.54 0.91 11.13
N GLY A 120 -5.21 0.90 11.22
CA GLY A 120 -4.38 2.02 10.78
C GLY A 120 -4.64 2.40 9.33
N PRO A 121 -4.53 1.47 8.35
CA PRO A 121 -4.88 1.74 6.97
C PRO A 121 -6.33 2.22 6.76
N ALA A 122 -7.30 1.68 7.49
CA ALA A 122 -8.69 2.13 7.41
C ALA A 122 -8.86 3.58 7.85
N LEU A 123 -8.18 3.99 8.93
CA LEU A 123 -8.17 5.38 9.38
C LEU A 123 -7.45 6.29 8.36
N VAL A 124 -6.39 5.80 7.70
CA VAL A 124 -5.79 6.54 6.58
C VAL A 124 -6.82 6.70 5.45
N LEU A 125 -7.54 5.65 5.05
CA LEU A 125 -8.62 5.78 4.06
C LEU A 125 -9.63 6.87 4.48
N ALA A 126 -10.11 6.84 5.72
CA ALA A 126 -11.11 7.76 6.22
C ALA A 126 -10.66 9.23 6.17
N HIS A 127 -9.42 9.52 6.57
CA HIS A 127 -8.92 10.89 6.66
C HIS A 127 -8.27 11.41 5.39
N PHE A 128 -7.71 10.53 4.54
CA PHE A 128 -6.95 10.94 3.35
C PHE A 128 -7.73 10.80 2.04
N ALA A 129 -8.72 9.90 1.93
CA ALA A 129 -9.54 9.83 0.72
C ALA A 129 -10.23 11.17 0.38
N PRO A 130 -10.71 11.97 1.34
CA PRO A 130 -11.26 13.30 1.05
C PRO A 130 -10.24 14.32 0.52
N LEU A 131 -8.94 14.02 0.58
CA LEU A 131 -7.86 14.87 0.05
C LEU A 131 -7.51 14.55 -1.41
N LEU A 132 -8.10 13.51 -1.98
CA LEU A 132 -7.92 13.15 -3.38
C LEU A 132 -8.40 14.27 -4.31
N ALA A 133 -7.78 14.37 -5.46
CA ALA A 133 -8.20 15.30 -6.51
C ALA A 133 -9.63 15.00 -6.94
N LYS A 134 -10.46 16.06 -7.04
CA LYS A 134 -11.85 15.98 -7.49
C LYS A 134 -11.96 16.41 -8.96
N GLY A 135 -12.82 15.73 -9.71
CA GLY A 135 -13.07 16.08 -11.11
C GLY A 135 -11.99 15.60 -12.08
N GLU A 136 -10.93 15.04 -11.59
CA GLU A 136 -9.86 14.45 -12.37
C GLU A 136 -9.43 13.11 -11.77
N ARG A 137 -8.61 12.35 -12.51
CA ARG A 137 -8.14 11.05 -12.12
C ARG A 137 -7.28 11.12 -10.86
N SER A 138 -7.59 10.29 -9.88
CA SER A 138 -6.79 10.09 -8.68
C SER A 138 -6.76 8.62 -8.26
N LEU A 139 -5.70 8.22 -7.58
CA LEU A 139 -5.41 6.84 -7.20
C LEU A 139 -5.16 6.74 -5.71
N LEU A 140 -5.79 5.78 -5.05
CA LEU A 140 -5.49 5.42 -3.66
C LEU A 140 -5.25 3.92 -3.57
N ALA A 141 -4.08 3.51 -3.13
CA ALA A 141 -3.72 2.12 -3.01
C ALA A 141 -3.36 1.74 -1.57
N VAL A 142 -3.73 0.52 -1.17
CA VAL A 142 -3.24 -0.09 0.08
C VAL A 142 -2.47 -1.36 -0.25
N LEU A 143 -1.31 -1.57 0.39
CA LEU A 143 -0.59 -2.83 0.26
C LEU A 143 -1.30 -3.92 1.06
N SER A 144 -1.95 -4.81 0.34
CA SER A 144 -2.51 -6.04 0.86
C SER A 144 -1.55 -7.22 0.59
N ALA A 145 -2.05 -8.43 0.68
CA ALA A 145 -1.29 -9.64 0.38
C ALA A 145 -2.23 -10.71 -0.19
N LYS A 146 -1.75 -11.51 -1.16
CA LYS A 146 -2.52 -12.62 -1.76
C LYS A 146 -3.10 -13.55 -0.71
N VAL A 147 -2.40 -13.75 0.40
CA VAL A 147 -2.86 -14.56 1.53
C VAL A 147 -4.11 -13.99 2.24
N GLY A 148 -4.46 -12.72 1.99
CA GLY A 148 -5.72 -12.11 2.44
C GLY A 148 -6.93 -12.50 1.59
N SER A 149 -6.74 -13.21 0.47
CA SER A 149 -7.82 -13.77 -0.32
C SER A 149 -8.42 -15.00 0.37
N ILE A 150 -9.72 -14.98 0.64
CA ILE A 150 -10.46 -16.12 1.19
C ILE A 150 -10.61 -17.19 0.11
N GLY A 151 -10.95 -16.78 -1.11
CA GLY A 151 -11.16 -17.67 -2.24
C GLY A 151 -9.90 -18.40 -2.73
N ASP A 152 -8.71 -17.80 -2.57
CA ASP A 152 -7.41 -18.39 -2.95
C ASP A 152 -6.77 -19.22 -1.81
N ASN A 153 -7.33 -19.20 -0.61
CA ASN A 153 -6.71 -19.86 0.54
C ASN A 153 -6.76 -21.40 0.42
N ARG A 154 -5.61 -22.01 0.11
CA ARG A 154 -5.41 -23.47 0.04
C ARG A 154 -4.37 -23.97 1.06
N LEU A 155 -3.50 -23.07 1.54
CA LEU A 155 -2.36 -23.44 2.39
C LEU A 155 -2.66 -23.34 3.88
N GLY A 156 -3.65 -22.55 4.30
CA GLY A 156 -3.93 -22.28 5.71
C GLY A 156 -2.77 -21.57 6.43
N GLY A 157 -2.74 -21.66 7.76
CA GLY A 157 -1.76 -20.98 8.60
C GLY A 157 -1.86 -19.45 8.54
N TRP A 158 -1.00 -18.76 9.28
CA TRP A 158 -0.90 -17.29 9.31
C TRP A 158 -2.23 -16.60 9.62
N TYR A 159 -2.94 -17.14 10.59
CA TYR A 159 -4.34 -16.79 10.86
C TYR A 159 -4.56 -15.29 11.05
N SER A 160 -3.80 -14.67 11.95
CA SER A 160 -3.92 -13.23 12.23
C SER A 160 -3.59 -12.38 11.01
N TYR A 161 -2.54 -12.76 10.27
CA TYR A 161 -2.12 -12.01 9.09
C TYR A 161 -3.15 -12.11 7.96
N ARG A 162 -3.61 -13.35 7.63
CA ARG A 162 -4.66 -13.57 6.62
C ARG A 162 -5.93 -12.82 6.97
N ALA A 163 -6.42 -12.99 8.21
CA ALA A 163 -7.63 -12.33 8.66
C ALA A 163 -7.52 -10.79 8.60
N SER A 164 -6.38 -10.22 9.02
CA SER A 164 -6.17 -8.77 8.97
C SER A 164 -6.12 -8.24 7.53
N LYS A 165 -5.52 -8.97 6.58
CA LYS A 165 -5.49 -8.56 5.17
C LYS A 165 -6.83 -8.77 4.46
N ALA A 166 -7.60 -9.79 4.82
CA ALA A 166 -8.98 -9.97 4.34
C ALA A 166 -9.89 -8.82 4.83
N ALA A 167 -9.76 -8.43 6.11
CA ALA A 167 -10.47 -7.29 6.67
C ALA A 167 -10.09 -5.98 5.98
N LEU A 168 -8.81 -5.75 5.70
CA LEU A 168 -8.34 -4.60 4.93
C LEU A 168 -8.98 -4.56 3.53
N ASN A 169 -9.03 -5.71 2.85
CA ASN A 169 -9.63 -5.84 1.53
C ASN A 169 -11.13 -5.46 1.56
N MET A 170 -11.88 -5.92 2.57
CA MET A 170 -13.29 -5.57 2.75
C MET A 170 -13.46 -4.06 2.99
N LEU A 171 -12.64 -3.46 3.87
CA LEU A 171 -12.70 -2.03 4.16
C LEU A 171 -12.39 -1.19 2.93
N LEU A 172 -11.37 -1.56 2.15
CA LEU A 172 -11.06 -0.88 0.90
C LEU A 172 -12.23 -0.97 -0.10
N LYS A 173 -12.81 -2.16 -0.27
CA LYS A 173 -13.97 -2.36 -1.18
C LYS A 173 -15.13 -1.47 -0.77
N THR A 174 -15.43 -1.41 0.53
CA THR A 174 -16.51 -0.56 1.07
C THR A 174 -16.21 0.92 0.84
N ALA A 175 -14.99 1.36 1.15
CA ALA A 175 -14.55 2.74 0.94
C ALA A 175 -14.60 3.15 -0.56
N ALA A 176 -14.25 2.25 -1.47
CA ALA A 176 -14.31 2.51 -2.90
C ALA A 176 -15.73 2.84 -3.38
N ILE A 177 -16.74 2.12 -2.87
CA ILE A 177 -18.15 2.36 -3.18
C ILE A 177 -18.60 3.73 -2.66
N GLU A 178 -18.15 4.11 -1.47
CA GLU A 178 -18.47 5.41 -0.86
C GLU A 178 -17.79 6.56 -1.60
N VAL A 179 -16.46 6.45 -1.81
CA VAL A 179 -15.64 7.48 -2.45
C VAL A 179 -16.10 7.76 -3.88
N ALA A 180 -16.54 6.75 -4.63
CA ALA A 180 -17.04 6.92 -5.99
C ALA A 180 -18.21 7.91 -6.10
N ARG A 181 -18.98 8.12 -5.03
CA ARG A 181 -20.10 9.09 -5.01
C ARG A 181 -19.63 10.55 -5.07
N THR A 182 -18.44 10.84 -4.57
CA THR A 182 -17.88 12.20 -4.48
C THR A 182 -16.64 12.41 -5.35
N HIS A 183 -15.96 11.33 -5.73
CA HIS A 183 -14.77 11.28 -6.56
C HIS A 183 -14.93 10.20 -7.64
N PRO A 184 -15.79 10.41 -8.65
CA PRO A 184 -16.15 9.36 -9.62
C PRO A 184 -14.96 8.91 -10.50
N GLN A 185 -13.90 9.70 -10.59
CA GLN A 185 -12.68 9.37 -11.33
C GLN A 185 -11.57 8.77 -10.44
N ALA A 186 -11.83 8.64 -9.13
CA ALA A 186 -10.88 8.01 -8.22
C ALA A 186 -10.90 6.48 -8.35
N VAL A 187 -9.72 5.88 -8.30
CA VAL A 187 -9.53 4.43 -8.25
C VAL A 187 -8.93 4.05 -6.90
N LEU A 188 -9.63 3.27 -6.12
CA LEU A 188 -9.12 2.66 -4.89
C LEU A 188 -8.76 1.21 -5.15
N ALA A 189 -7.53 0.77 -4.84
CA ALA A 189 -7.06 -0.58 -5.13
C ALA A 189 -6.31 -1.23 -3.96
N ALA A 190 -6.60 -2.51 -3.69
CA ALA A 190 -5.75 -3.35 -2.87
C ALA A 190 -4.67 -3.99 -3.77
N LEU A 191 -3.41 -3.92 -3.35
CA LEU A 191 -2.28 -4.39 -4.14
C LEU A 191 -1.51 -5.49 -3.41
N HIS A 192 -1.22 -6.58 -4.11
CA HIS A 192 -0.29 -7.60 -3.67
C HIS A 192 1.07 -7.40 -4.36
N PRO A 193 2.15 -7.09 -3.60
CA PRO A 193 3.46 -6.80 -4.18
C PRO A 193 4.27 -8.04 -4.61
N GLY A 194 3.75 -9.25 -4.40
CA GLY A 194 4.55 -10.48 -4.41
C GLY A 194 5.37 -10.62 -3.12
N THR A 195 6.28 -11.59 -3.10
CA THR A 195 7.29 -11.69 -2.04
C THR A 195 8.40 -10.69 -2.35
N VAL A 196 8.62 -9.74 -1.46
CA VAL A 196 9.62 -8.67 -1.62
C VAL A 196 10.69 -8.81 -0.55
N ASN A 197 11.96 -8.67 -0.94
CA ASN A 197 13.08 -8.66 -0.01
C ASN A 197 12.95 -7.46 0.95
N SER A 198 12.66 -7.73 2.21
CA SER A 198 12.37 -6.73 3.24
C SER A 198 12.53 -7.30 4.64
N ALA A 199 12.60 -6.46 5.65
CA ALA A 199 12.59 -6.90 7.04
C ALA A 199 11.35 -7.75 7.39
N LEU A 200 10.20 -7.47 6.76
CA LEU A 200 8.95 -8.22 6.96
C LEU A 200 9.07 -9.67 6.45
N SER A 201 9.72 -9.90 5.32
CA SER A 201 9.86 -11.20 4.67
C SER A 201 11.14 -11.94 5.05
N ALA A 202 12.10 -11.27 5.68
CA ALA A 202 13.40 -11.86 6.04
C ALA A 202 13.30 -13.20 6.81
N PRO A 203 12.38 -13.35 7.82
CA PRO A 203 12.21 -14.61 8.51
C PRO A 203 11.67 -15.76 7.64
N PHE A 204 11.19 -15.45 6.43
CA PHE A 204 10.54 -16.36 5.48
C PHE A 204 11.34 -16.47 4.17
N ARG A 205 12.66 -16.40 4.26
CA ARG A 205 13.58 -16.47 3.12
C ARG A 205 13.40 -15.31 2.11
N GLY A 206 12.90 -14.17 2.59
CA GLY A 206 12.68 -12.99 1.72
C GLY A 206 13.94 -12.48 1.03
N ALA A 207 15.12 -12.69 1.61
CA ALA A 207 16.40 -12.35 0.99
C ALA A 207 16.76 -13.28 -0.19
N GLU A 208 16.25 -14.52 -0.19
CA GLU A 208 16.57 -15.53 -1.22
C GLU A 208 15.55 -15.56 -2.36
N ILE A 209 14.25 -15.48 -2.02
CA ILE A 209 13.14 -15.65 -2.97
C ILE A 209 12.40 -14.35 -3.26
N GLY A 210 12.68 -13.30 -2.49
CA GLY A 210 12.01 -12.01 -2.63
C GLY A 210 12.62 -11.18 -3.75
N ARG A 211 11.75 -10.56 -4.52
CA ARG A 211 12.13 -9.61 -5.56
C ARG A 211 12.65 -8.30 -4.95
N PRO A 212 13.50 -7.54 -5.66
CA PRO A 212 13.95 -6.23 -5.20
C PRO A 212 12.78 -5.27 -4.92
N PRO A 213 12.83 -4.48 -3.83
CA PRO A 213 11.80 -3.47 -3.54
C PRO A 213 11.57 -2.46 -4.67
N THR A 214 12.63 -2.11 -5.40
CA THR A 214 12.58 -1.20 -6.55
C THR A 214 11.75 -1.77 -7.70
N GLU A 215 11.89 -3.06 -8.00
CA GLU A 215 11.07 -3.73 -9.01
C GLU A 215 9.62 -3.83 -8.56
N ALA A 216 9.39 -4.21 -7.30
CA ALA A 216 8.05 -4.29 -6.75
C ALA A 216 7.34 -2.93 -6.81
N ALA A 217 8.02 -1.84 -6.43
CA ALA A 217 7.46 -0.50 -6.50
C ALA A 217 7.13 -0.09 -7.94
N ARG A 218 8.03 -0.34 -8.89
CA ARG A 218 7.80 -0.07 -10.32
C ARG A 218 6.55 -0.77 -10.84
N ASP A 219 6.43 -2.07 -10.58
CA ASP A 219 5.34 -2.86 -11.11
C ASP A 219 4.00 -2.49 -10.46
N LEU A 220 4.00 -2.17 -9.16
CA LEU A 220 2.80 -1.68 -8.48
C LEU A 220 2.32 -0.34 -9.06
N LEU A 221 3.23 0.60 -9.36
CA LEU A 221 2.88 1.86 -10.00
C LEU A 221 2.36 1.62 -11.42
N ALA A 222 2.99 0.72 -12.18
CA ALA A 222 2.53 0.38 -13.53
C ALA A 222 1.12 -0.23 -13.51
N VAL A 223 0.83 -1.13 -12.57
CA VAL A 223 -0.54 -1.67 -12.40
C VAL A 223 -1.53 -0.57 -12.09
N LEU A 224 -1.22 0.30 -11.12
CA LEU A 224 -2.11 1.43 -10.75
C LEU A 224 -2.41 2.34 -11.93
N ASP A 225 -1.44 2.60 -12.78
CA ASP A 225 -1.60 3.47 -13.94
C ASP A 225 -2.59 2.90 -14.97
N THR A 226 -2.72 1.59 -15.08
CA THR A 226 -3.65 0.93 -16.00
C THR A 226 -5.09 0.85 -15.52
N LEU A 227 -5.33 0.88 -14.18
CA LEU A 227 -6.66 0.70 -13.61
C LEU A 227 -7.59 1.87 -13.97
N GLN A 228 -8.84 1.56 -14.24
CA GLN A 228 -9.89 2.53 -14.57
C GLN A 228 -10.88 2.69 -13.40
N PRO A 229 -11.72 3.72 -13.36
CA PRO A 229 -12.75 3.89 -12.33
C PRO A 229 -13.63 2.65 -12.12
N ALA A 230 -13.90 1.88 -13.18
CA ALA A 230 -14.64 0.61 -13.11
C ALA A 230 -13.89 -0.49 -12.32
N ASP A 231 -12.58 -0.37 -12.18
CA ASP A 231 -11.73 -1.29 -11.42
C ASP A 231 -11.64 -0.93 -9.94
N SER A 232 -12.21 0.22 -9.54
CA SER A 232 -12.15 0.71 -8.17
C SER A 232 -12.75 -0.28 -7.18
N GLY A 233 -12.09 -0.47 -6.07
CA GLY A 233 -12.41 -1.50 -5.10
C GLY A 233 -11.97 -2.89 -5.54
N GLY A 234 -11.04 -3.03 -6.48
CA GLY A 234 -10.45 -4.30 -6.91
C GLY A 234 -9.23 -4.71 -6.09
N PHE A 235 -8.86 -6.00 -6.20
CA PHE A 235 -7.65 -6.57 -5.62
C PHE A 235 -6.74 -7.09 -6.73
N TRP A 236 -5.50 -6.59 -6.78
CA TRP A 236 -4.59 -6.78 -7.92
C TRP A 236 -3.23 -7.24 -7.46
N ALA A 237 -2.62 -8.15 -8.21
CA ALA A 237 -1.22 -8.53 -8.04
C ALA A 237 -0.30 -7.56 -8.82
N TYR A 238 0.97 -7.58 -8.46
CA TYR A 238 2.02 -6.77 -9.09
C TYR A 238 2.21 -7.00 -10.60
N ASP A 239 1.71 -8.10 -11.12
CA ASP A 239 1.73 -8.48 -12.55
C ASP A 239 0.45 -8.08 -13.30
N GLY A 240 -0.46 -7.36 -12.65
CA GLY A 240 -1.73 -6.93 -13.21
C GLY A 240 -2.85 -7.98 -13.11
N GLN A 241 -2.58 -9.15 -12.54
CA GLN A 241 -3.62 -10.15 -12.33
C GLN A 241 -4.64 -9.67 -11.30
N ARG A 242 -5.91 -9.73 -11.63
CA ARG A 242 -6.99 -9.53 -10.65
C ARG A 242 -7.10 -10.76 -9.75
N LEU A 243 -7.02 -10.53 -8.44
CA LEU A 243 -7.11 -11.59 -7.43
C LEU A 243 -8.54 -11.73 -6.91
N PRO A 244 -8.98 -12.95 -6.57
CA PRO A 244 -10.24 -13.15 -5.87
C PRO A 244 -10.14 -12.62 -4.42
N TRP A 245 -11.30 -12.28 -3.87
CA TRP A 245 -11.41 -11.89 -2.46
C TRP A 245 -11.25 -13.05 -1.48
#